data_888a58e4d8017a4511cc7f3aa295bef5
#
_entry.id   888a58e4d8017a4511cc7f3aa295bef5
#
_cell.length_a   1.000
_cell.length_b   1.000
_cell.length_c   1.000
_cell.angle_alpha   90.00
_cell.angle_beta   90.00
_cell.angle_gamma   90.00
#
_symmetry.space_group_name_H-M   'P 1'
#
loop_
_entity.id
_entity.type
_entity.pdbx_description
1 polymer ?
#
loop_
_entity_poly.entity_id
_entity_poly.type
_entity_poly.pdbx_seq_one_letter_code
_entity_poly.pdbx_strand_id
1 'polypeptide(L)'
;PTFQGAQASRQSDTDSPIITITASDGSNAIANHSITNDATITLTFTANENVSGFAVGDIGAIGGSLSSFSGSNATYTATFTPSSNRNTVVYIPKEVYTDASSNNNINSIPFYWTYDGTVPVYLTGTYITGNNSKVKIRLSETVYDTDGGTGALEVGDFTLSISGGSATLGSVNPTAITKDTPTFSSTTLDNNLGGAFGLELVDLDFDGDMDVVATGIDADDINWYENDGSENFTEILIEGSLNGALGLAINDIDGDGDLDIFATAFNGGSVVWYENNGSQSFTKSTIATLGAAYDVRVNDLDGDGDMDVIASGRSGNKMVWYANDGSQSFTENVIDNSIDGPANFDVKDVDEDGDLDLVVAVLDANDIVFYQNDGSENFTKNTIDSNLPAARDVIIADIDGDGDYDAAATSSHANGNDLVWYSNDGSENFTSNVIADDITLTNYLQLADIDGDDDQDILVTMFNARDLIWYENNGSETFTANTIENNLDGIAEVKVADVDGDGDLDAVVTGRNADDIIFYTNSDSGYVLDISLSGTPNGSETLTISPTSNSIYDVAGNAASTSQSHSTVTLNDLRPT
;
A
#
# COMPACT_ATOMS: atom_id res chain seq x y z
N PRO A 1 30.95 -6.53 68.16
CA PRO A 1 30.73 -6.98 66.81
C PRO A 1 29.95 -5.89 66.03
N THR A 2 30.67 -5.19 65.19
CA THR A 2 30.15 -4.18 64.31
C THR A 2 29.53 -4.87 63.09
N PHE A 3 28.23 -4.73 62.92
CA PHE A 3 27.55 -5.10 61.67
C PHE A 3 27.88 -4.06 60.60
N GLN A 4 28.71 -4.42 59.65
CA GLN A 4 28.82 -3.70 58.39
C GLN A 4 27.62 -4.05 57.52
N GLY A 5 26.71 -3.09 57.34
CA GLY A 5 25.64 -3.22 56.39
C GLY A 5 26.22 -3.30 54.96
N ALA A 6 25.89 -4.36 54.25
CA ALA A 6 26.17 -4.45 52.83
C ALA A 6 25.41 -3.31 52.14
N GLN A 7 26.13 -2.34 51.56
CA GLN A 7 25.59 -1.42 50.60
C GLN A 7 25.29 -2.25 49.33
N ALA A 8 24.00 -2.46 49.05
CA ALA A 8 23.62 -2.92 47.74
C ALA A 8 24.11 -1.87 46.74
N SER A 9 25.01 -2.25 45.85
CA SER A 9 25.34 -1.41 44.68
C SER A 9 24.05 -1.25 43.91
N ARG A 10 23.50 -0.04 43.88
CA ARG A 10 22.50 0.30 42.89
C ARG A 10 23.23 0.18 41.55
N GLN A 11 22.82 -0.75 40.72
CA GLN A 11 23.18 -0.75 39.30
C GLN A 11 22.71 0.60 38.76
N SER A 12 23.57 1.34 38.10
CA SER A 12 23.16 2.55 37.42
C SER A 12 22.22 2.16 36.29
N ASP A 13 21.09 2.79 36.22
CA ASP A 13 20.19 2.70 35.10
C ASP A 13 20.91 3.26 33.86
N THR A 14 20.94 2.50 32.79
CA THR A 14 21.58 2.84 31.52
C THR A 14 20.61 2.67 30.35
N ASP A 15 19.38 2.28 30.62
CA ASP A 15 18.36 2.07 29.60
C ASP A 15 17.85 3.44 29.12
N SER A 16 17.71 3.60 27.81
CA SER A 16 17.17 4.82 27.21
C SER A 16 15.65 4.78 27.23
N PRO A 17 14.98 5.90 27.59
CA PRO A 17 13.53 5.92 27.52
C PRO A 17 13.04 6.02 26.08
N ILE A 18 11.97 5.30 25.75
CA ILE A 18 11.25 5.34 24.49
C ILE A 18 9.77 5.66 24.73
N ILE A 19 9.13 6.40 23.82
CA ILE A 19 7.68 6.64 23.84
C ILE A 19 7.01 5.91 22.67
N THR A 20 5.98 5.15 23.00
CA THR A 20 5.03 4.60 22.04
C THR A 20 3.90 5.59 21.82
N ILE A 21 3.53 5.84 20.56
CA ILE A 21 2.45 6.73 20.14
C ILE A 21 1.23 5.89 19.77
N THR A 22 0.07 6.21 20.33
CA THR A 22 -1.22 5.63 19.95
C THR A 22 -2.26 6.72 19.75
N ALA A 23 -3.28 6.46 18.93
CA ALA A 23 -4.32 7.43 18.61
C ALA A 23 -5.73 6.89 18.87
N SER A 24 -6.69 7.80 19.10
CA SER A 24 -8.12 7.47 19.17
C SER A 24 -9.01 8.66 18.77
N ASP A 25 -10.20 8.35 18.25
CA ASP A 25 -11.27 9.33 17.99
C ASP A 25 -12.03 9.75 19.26
N GLY A 26 -11.66 9.20 20.41
CA GLY A 26 -12.33 9.35 21.71
C GLY A 26 -13.28 8.20 22.04
N SER A 27 -13.59 7.32 21.10
CA SER A 27 -14.43 6.11 21.26
C SER A 27 -13.67 4.84 20.88
N ASN A 28 -12.98 4.88 19.76
CA ASN A 28 -12.25 3.76 19.17
C ASN A 28 -10.75 4.08 19.05
N ALA A 29 -9.91 3.06 19.00
CA ALA A 29 -8.51 3.21 18.63
C ALA A 29 -8.41 3.46 17.12
N ILE A 30 -7.49 4.34 16.73
CA ILE A 30 -7.09 4.57 15.33
C ILE A 30 -5.81 3.77 15.11
N ALA A 31 -5.81 2.90 14.12
CA ALA A 31 -4.63 2.10 13.78
C ALA A 31 -3.58 2.95 13.06
N ASN A 32 -2.31 2.54 13.14
CA ASN A 32 -1.27 3.13 12.31
C ASN A 32 -1.58 2.86 10.83
N HIS A 33 -1.33 3.83 9.96
CA HIS A 33 -1.65 3.81 8.52
C HIS A 33 -3.15 3.72 8.16
N SER A 34 -4.06 4.00 9.06
CA SER A 34 -5.50 4.06 8.75
C SER A 34 -5.92 5.39 8.11
N ILE A 35 -7.07 5.37 7.43
CA ILE A 35 -7.73 6.55 6.89
C ILE A 35 -8.91 6.89 7.81
N THR A 36 -9.09 8.18 8.17
CA THR A 36 -10.22 8.62 9.03
C THR A 36 -10.73 9.99 8.61
N ASN A 37 -12.02 10.25 8.89
CA ASN A 37 -12.63 11.57 8.72
C ASN A 37 -12.67 12.41 10.03
N ASP A 38 -11.94 11.99 11.05
CA ASP A 38 -11.93 12.65 12.34
C ASP A 38 -11.26 14.02 12.27
N ALA A 39 -12.04 15.07 12.41
CA ALA A 39 -11.54 16.44 12.41
C ALA A 39 -10.51 16.72 13.54
N THR A 40 -10.46 15.86 14.55
CA THR A 40 -9.45 15.87 15.61
C THR A 40 -9.29 14.49 16.21
N ILE A 41 -8.06 14.07 16.46
CA ILE A 41 -7.75 12.82 17.15
C ILE A 41 -7.01 13.09 18.47
N THR A 42 -7.14 12.17 19.41
CA THR A 42 -6.39 12.20 20.67
C THR A 42 -5.20 11.28 20.56
N LEU A 43 -4.00 11.84 20.61
CA LEU A 43 -2.74 11.11 20.70
C LEU A 43 -2.42 10.80 22.16
N THR A 44 -1.95 9.60 22.41
CA THR A 44 -1.43 9.17 23.71
C THR A 44 0.03 8.74 23.55
N PHE A 45 0.90 9.38 24.32
CA PHE A 45 2.34 9.13 24.37
C PHE A 45 2.64 8.36 25.64
N THR A 46 3.06 7.10 25.52
CA THR A 46 3.35 6.21 26.63
C THR A 46 4.83 5.85 26.66
N ALA A 47 5.56 6.36 27.64
CA ALA A 47 6.97 6.01 27.83
C ALA A 47 7.09 4.66 28.57
N ASN A 48 8.10 3.88 28.23
CA ASN A 48 8.46 2.63 28.92
C ASN A 48 8.85 2.83 30.40
N GLU A 49 9.21 4.08 30.78
CA GLU A 49 9.53 4.47 32.14
C GLU A 49 9.14 5.94 32.43
N ASN A 50 9.42 6.42 33.65
CA ASN A 50 9.15 7.82 34.00
C ASN A 50 10.17 8.76 33.37
N VAL A 51 9.69 9.68 32.56
CA VAL A 51 10.50 10.65 31.84
C VAL A 51 10.40 12.06 32.42
N SER A 52 11.36 12.89 32.09
CA SER A 52 11.50 14.26 32.55
C SER A 52 11.91 15.18 31.39
N GLY A 53 11.24 16.33 31.33
CA GLY A 53 11.52 17.33 30.29
C GLY A 53 10.65 17.20 29.04
N PHE A 54 9.92 16.08 28.83
CA PHE A 54 9.08 15.90 27.66
C PHE A 54 7.96 16.96 27.57
N ALA A 55 7.92 17.67 26.46
CA ALA A 55 7.05 18.81 26.19
C ALA A 55 6.53 18.78 24.76
N VAL A 56 5.48 19.54 24.46
CA VAL A 56 4.89 19.59 23.12
C VAL A 56 5.88 20.01 22.02
N GLY A 57 6.93 20.75 22.37
CA GLY A 57 7.97 21.15 21.42
C GLY A 57 8.96 20.04 21.04
N ASP A 58 8.90 18.89 21.70
CA ASP A 58 9.72 17.71 21.44
C ASP A 58 9.03 16.74 20.48
N ILE A 59 7.82 17.07 20.02
CA ILE A 59 7.00 16.24 19.14
C ILE A 59 7.04 16.84 17.74
N GLY A 60 7.54 16.08 16.77
CA GLY A 60 7.36 16.35 15.35
C GLY A 60 5.91 16.06 14.95
N ALA A 61 5.33 16.92 14.12
CA ALA A 61 3.95 16.78 13.65
C ALA A 61 3.85 17.39 12.25
N ILE A 62 3.59 16.53 11.26
CA ILE A 62 3.41 16.92 9.86
C ILE A 62 1.93 16.74 9.51
N GLY A 63 1.40 17.58 8.60
CA GLY A 63 0.01 17.51 8.15
C GLY A 63 -1.02 18.13 9.10
N GLY A 64 -0.61 18.69 10.24
CA GLY A 64 -1.55 19.29 11.19
C GLY A 64 -0.88 20.01 12.35
N SER A 65 -1.62 20.19 13.45
CA SER A 65 -1.14 20.89 14.63
C SER A 65 -1.55 20.22 15.94
N LEU A 66 -0.67 20.28 16.93
CA LEU A 66 -0.90 19.76 18.27
C LEU A 66 -1.48 20.85 19.20
N SER A 67 -2.40 20.44 20.06
CA SER A 67 -3.00 21.27 21.10
C SER A 67 -3.31 20.45 22.35
N SER A 68 -3.70 21.11 23.45
CA SER A 68 -4.15 20.45 24.70
C SER A 68 -3.14 19.45 25.29
N PHE A 69 -1.85 19.63 25.04
CA PHE A 69 -0.80 18.75 25.57
C PHE A 69 -0.83 18.75 27.10
N SER A 70 -0.88 17.56 27.68
CA SER A 70 -0.93 17.38 29.14
C SER A 70 -0.46 15.98 29.52
N GLY A 71 0.08 15.84 30.72
CA GLY A 71 0.54 14.54 31.24
C GLY A 71 1.68 14.69 32.23
N SER A 72 2.16 13.56 32.75
CA SER A 72 3.32 13.52 33.66
C SER A 72 3.81 12.08 33.81
N ASN A 73 5.05 11.94 34.22
CA ASN A 73 5.74 10.66 34.42
C ASN A 73 5.88 9.89 33.10
N ALA A 74 5.09 8.86 32.89
CA ALA A 74 5.21 7.98 31.73
C ALA A 74 4.04 8.12 30.73
N THR A 75 3.07 9.01 30.97
CA THR A 75 1.93 9.12 30.06
C THR A 75 1.56 10.58 29.82
N TYR A 76 1.45 10.93 28.54
CA TYR A 76 1.05 12.25 28.08
C TYR A 76 0.00 12.13 26.98
N THR A 77 -0.76 13.17 26.76
CA THR A 77 -1.77 13.24 25.71
C THR A 77 -1.72 14.57 25.00
N ALA A 78 -2.09 14.59 23.74
CA ALA A 78 -2.33 15.80 22.95
C ALA A 78 -3.53 15.60 22.02
N THR A 79 -4.11 16.70 21.56
CA THR A 79 -5.10 16.69 20.48
C THR A 79 -4.37 17.10 19.19
N PHE A 80 -4.46 16.29 18.16
CA PHE A 80 -4.00 16.65 16.82
C PHE A 80 -5.19 17.11 15.97
N THR A 81 -4.98 18.16 15.18
CA THR A 81 -5.95 18.70 14.24
C THR A 81 -5.32 18.74 12.86
N PRO A 82 -5.76 17.93 11.89
CA PRO A 82 -5.29 17.99 10.52
C PRO A 82 -5.46 19.37 9.88
N SER A 83 -4.60 19.75 8.96
CA SER A 83 -4.67 21.04 8.27
C SER A 83 -5.48 20.99 6.96
N SER A 84 -5.56 19.81 6.33
CA SER A 84 -6.28 19.51 5.10
C SER A 84 -6.44 17.99 4.97
N ASN A 85 -7.13 17.50 3.95
CA ASN A 85 -7.08 16.11 3.54
C ASN A 85 -5.66 15.78 3.08
N ARG A 86 -4.99 14.87 3.78
CA ARG A 86 -3.60 14.49 3.48
C ARG A 86 -3.07 13.44 4.44
N ASN A 87 -1.96 12.86 4.07
CA ASN A 87 -1.14 12.06 4.98
C ASN A 87 -0.64 12.91 6.15
N THR A 88 -0.64 12.31 7.33
CA THR A 88 -0.20 12.97 8.56
C THR A 88 0.77 12.07 9.30
N VAL A 89 1.76 12.64 9.97
CA VAL A 89 2.69 11.88 10.80
C VAL A 89 2.99 12.59 12.11
N VAL A 90 3.15 11.80 13.17
CA VAL A 90 3.60 12.27 14.48
C VAL A 90 4.72 11.38 14.99
N TYR A 91 5.85 11.98 15.38
CA TYR A 91 7.05 11.29 15.83
C TYR A 91 7.74 12.06 16.95
N ILE A 92 8.69 11.42 17.64
CA ILE A 92 9.49 12.02 18.69
C ILE A 92 10.96 11.74 18.40
N PRO A 93 11.75 12.77 18.05
CA PRO A 93 13.18 12.60 17.77
C PRO A 93 13.96 12.17 19.01
N LYS A 94 15.11 11.56 18.80
CA LYS A 94 16.04 11.23 19.88
C LYS A 94 16.60 12.47 20.58
N GLU A 95 17.06 12.29 21.83
CA GLU A 95 17.79 13.30 22.61
C GLU A 95 16.98 14.56 23.00
N VAL A 96 15.63 14.51 22.93
CA VAL A 96 14.76 15.66 23.27
C VAL A 96 14.23 15.64 24.71
N TYR A 97 14.23 14.48 25.37
CA TYR A 97 13.89 14.34 26.80
C TYR A 97 14.77 13.28 27.47
N THR A 98 14.66 13.11 28.77
CA THR A 98 15.48 12.14 29.54
C THR A 98 14.63 11.38 30.55
N ASP A 99 15.15 10.25 31.03
CA ASP A 99 14.66 9.57 32.22
C ASP A 99 15.12 10.26 33.54
N ALA A 100 14.84 9.62 34.68
CA ALA A 100 15.29 10.08 35.98
C ALA A 100 16.80 9.89 36.22
N SER A 101 17.46 9.05 35.44
CA SER A 101 18.89 8.75 35.50
C SER A 101 19.72 9.63 34.55
N SER A 102 19.04 10.47 33.75
CA SER A 102 19.60 11.37 32.73
C SER A 102 20.09 10.64 31.48
N ASN A 103 19.52 9.47 31.16
CA ASN A 103 19.68 8.86 29.86
C ASN A 103 18.78 9.60 28.85
N ASN A 104 19.29 9.91 27.67
CA ASN A 104 18.53 10.52 26.61
C ASN A 104 17.56 9.49 25.99
N ASN A 105 16.42 9.98 25.47
CA ASN A 105 15.50 9.12 24.71
C ASN A 105 16.10 8.71 23.38
N ILE A 106 15.64 7.55 22.88
CA ILE A 106 15.75 7.15 21.48
C ILE A 106 14.53 7.63 20.69
N ASN A 107 14.52 7.49 19.38
CA ASN A 107 13.38 7.83 18.51
C ASN A 107 12.12 7.07 18.93
N SER A 108 10.94 7.65 18.69
CA SER A 108 9.71 6.86 18.66
C SER A 108 9.54 6.20 17.30
N ILE A 109 8.76 5.12 17.24
CA ILE A 109 8.17 4.71 15.96
C ILE A 109 7.18 5.80 15.58
N PRO A 110 7.25 6.36 14.35
CA PRO A 110 6.30 7.35 13.87
C PRO A 110 4.88 6.77 13.79
N PHE A 111 3.88 7.59 14.02
CA PHE A 111 2.48 7.24 13.86
C PHE A 111 1.92 7.97 12.65
N TYR A 112 1.52 7.22 11.64
CA TYR A 112 0.99 7.69 10.38
C TYR A 112 -0.53 7.48 10.31
N TRP A 113 -1.25 8.38 9.68
CA TRP A 113 -2.63 8.16 9.24
C TRP A 113 -3.00 9.18 8.17
N THR A 114 -4.01 8.88 7.37
CA THR A 114 -4.54 9.81 6.38
C THR A 114 -5.83 10.45 6.91
N TYR A 115 -5.89 11.76 6.88
CA TYR A 115 -7.15 12.47 7.13
C TYR A 115 -7.85 12.75 5.80
N ASP A 116 -9.08 12.27 5.69
CA ASP A 116 -9.98 12.58 4.60
C ASP A 116 -11.34 13.05 5.16
N GLY A 117 -11.70 14.29 4.87
CA GLY A 117 -12.98 14.91 5.24
C GLY A 117 -13.86 15.22 4.03
N THR A 118 -13.52 14.70 2.85
CA THR A 118 -14.32 14.84 1.63
C THR A 118 -15.49 13.85 1.66
N VAL A 119 -16.63 14.23 1.18
CA VAL A 119 -17.78 13.33 1.08
C VAL A 119 -17.91 12.82 -0.36
N PRO A 120 -18.29 11.56 -0.60
CA PRO A 120 -18.53 11.06 -1.95
C PRO A 120 -19.59 11.88 -2.69
N VAL A 121 -19.30 12.26 -3.93
CA VAL A 121 -20.21 13.01 -4.80
C VAL A 121 -20.35 12.35 -6.17
N TYR A 122 -21.50 12.54 -6.82
CA TYR A 122 -21.66 12.08 -8.21
C TYR A 122 -20.87 13.00 -9.14
N LEU A 123 -20.04 12.39 -9.96
CA LEU A 123 -19.29 13.06 -11.02
C LEU A 123 -20.16 13.32 -12.25
N THR A 124 -19.64 14.13 -13.17
CA THR A 124 -20.25 14.33 -14.49
C THR A 124 -20.24 13.02 -15.28
N GLY A 125 -21.20 12.85 -16.20
CA GLY A 125 -21.25 11.66 -17.04
C GLY A 125 -22.32 10.65 -16.65
N THR A 126 -23.21 10.97 -15.68
CA THR A 126 -24.44 10.18 -15.49
C THR A 126 -25.20 10.07 -16.80
N TYR A 127 -25.40 8.87 -17.31
CA TYR A 127 -26.13 8.65 -18.55
C TYR A 127 -27.09 7.46 -18.45
N ILE A 128 -28.04 7.37 -19.38
CA ILE A 128 -29.00 6.30 -19.48
C ILE A 128 -28.85 5.56 -20.80
N THR A 129 -29.02 4.23 -20.77
CA THR A 129 -28.99 3.42 -22.00
C THR A 129 -30.13 3.78 -22.95
N GLY A 130 -29.96 3.50 -24.27
CA GLY A 130 -30.92 3.87 -25.29
C GLY A 130 -32.33 3.29 -25.09
N ASN A 131 -32.45 2.17 -24.38
CA ASN A 131 -33.73 1.53 -24.02
C ASN A 131 -34.26 1.93 -22.63
N ASN A 132 -33.59 2.86 -21.94
CA ASN A 132 -33.93 3.33 -20.59
C ASN A 132 -33.97 2.23 -19.52
N SER A 133 -33.27 1.11 -19.69
CA SER A 133 -33.27 0.03 -18.72
C SER A 133 -32.15 0.11 -17.70
N LYS A 134 -31.10 0.88 -17.97
CA LYS A 134 -29.92 1.02 -17.13
C LYS A 134 -29.49 2.47 -17.08
N VAL A 135 -29.06 2.92 -15.88
CA VAL A 135 -28.42 4.21 -15.69
C VAL A 135 -27.02 3.98 -15.11
N LYS A 136 -26.02 4.65 -15.64
CA LYS A 136 -24.67 4.65 -15.09
C LYS A 136 -24.47 5.91 -14.27
N ILE A 137 -23.89 5.76 -13.10
CA ILE A 137 -23.43 6.84 -12.21
C ILE A 137 -21.95 6.64 -11.93
N ARG A 138 -21.24 7.73 -11.68
CA ARG A 138 -19.85 7.72 -11.21
C ARG A 138 -19.78 8.49 -9.90
N LEU A 139 -18.97 8.02 -8.99
CA LEU A 139 -18.68 8.70 -7.73
C LEU A 139 -17.25 9.28 -7.77
N SER A 140 -16.96 10.23 -6.91
CA SER A 140 -15.67 10.90 -6.83
C SER A 140 -14.58 10.02 -6.22
N GLU A 141 -14.95 8.87 -5.70
CA GLU A 141 -14.07 7.98 -4.92
C GLU A 141 -14.73 6.62 -4.74
N THR A 142 -13.95 5.62 -4.32
CA THR A 142 -14.46 4.30 -3.94
C THR A 142 -15.41 4.41 -2.75
N VAL A 143 -16.53 3.68 -2.80
CA VAL A 143 -17.59 3.77 -1.81
C VAL A 143 -18.11 2.42 -1.37
N TYR A 144 -18.64 2.37 -0.15
CA TYR A 144 -19.09 1.19 0.58
C TYR A 144 -20.48 1.40 1.17
N ASP A 145 -21.18 0.32 1.53
CA ASP A 145 -22.49 0.40 2.20
C ASP A 145 -22.40 0.62 3.72
N THR A 146 -21.21 0.43 4.31
CA THR A 146 -20.99 0.60 5.75
C THR A 146 -19.94 1.65 6.07
N ASP A 147 -20.14 2.36 7.17
CA ASP A 147 -19.14 3.24 7.76
C ASP A 147 -17.88 2.43 8.15
N GLY A 148 -16.72 2.84 7.66
CA GLY A 148 -15.44 2.16 7.86
C GLY A 148 -14.94 1.35 6.66
N GLY A 149 -15.50 1.56 5.47
CA GLY A 149 -14.93 1.10 4.20
C GLY A 149 -15.11 -0.39 3.93
N THR A 150 -16.25 -0.95 4.29
CA THR A 150 -16.57 -2.36 3.99
C THR A 150 -17.98 -2.54 3.44
N GLY A 151 -18.18 -3.57 2.64
CA GLY A 151 -19.47 -3.98 2.09
C GLY A 151 -19.80 -3.31 0.75
N ALA A 152 -20.11 -4.14 -0.25
CA ALA A 152 -20.50 -3.68 -1.57
C ALA A 152 -21.87 -2.96 -1.54
N LEU A 153 -22.02 -1.94 -2.40
CA LEU A 153 -23.29 -1.20 -2.49
C LEU A 153 -24.45 -2.11 -2.92
N GLU A 154 -25.59 -1.92 -2.27
CA GLU A 154 -26.82 -2.65 -2.54
C GLU A 154 -27.89 -1.77 -3.24
N VAL A 155 -28.91 -2.38 -3.82
CA VAL A 155 -30.02 -1.67 -4.45
C VAL A 155 -30.74 -0.72 -3.50
N GLY A 156 -30.68 -0.98 -2.18
CA GLY A 156 -31.27 -0.16 -1.12
C GLY A 156 -30.56 1.18 -0.89
N ASP A 157 -29.32 1.30 -1.33
CA ASP A 157 -28.48 2.50 -1.16
C ASP A 157 -28.86 3.63 -2.11
N PHE A 158 -29.67 3.31 -3.10
CA PHE A 158 -30.14 4.27 -4.08
C PHE A 158 -31.65 4.42 -4.05
N THR A 159 -32.10 5.66 -4.09
CA THR A 159 -33.51 6.02 -4.24
C THR A 159 -33.72 6.68 -5.59
N LEU A 160 -34.66 6.15 -6.37
CA LEU A 160 -35.04 6.65 -7.68
C LEU A 160 -36.32 7.50 -7.59
N SER A 161 -36.37 8.59 -8.33
CA SER A 161 -37.58 9.34 -8.57
C SER A 161 -37.68 9.80 -10.02
N ILE A 162 -38.92 9.96 -10.52
CA ILE A 162 -39.15 10.39 -11.91
C ILE A 162 -40.15 11.56 -11.91
N SER A 163 -39.89 12.51 -12.77
CA SER A 163 -40.79 13.68 -12.96
C SER A 163 -40.95 13.97 -14.46
N GLY A 164 -42.05 14.63 -14.81
CA GLY A 164 -42.40 14.90 -16.22
C GLY A 164 -43.01 13.68 -16.93
N GLY A 165 -43.38 13.85 -18.18
CA GLY A 165 -43.82 12.82 -19.09
C GLY A 165 -44.98 11.92 -18.66
N SER A 166 -45.02 10.70 -19.20
CA SER A 166 -46.07 9.72 -18.99
C SER A 166 -45.57 8.40 -18.35
N ALA A 167 -44.27 8.13 -18.36
CA ALA A 167 -43.70 6.97 -17.71
C ALA A 167 -43.58 7.19 -16.20
N THR A 168 -43.66 6.10 -15.45
CA THR A 168 -43.48 6.06 -13.99
C THR A 168 -42.49 4.96 -13.62
N LEU A 169 -41.93 5.02 -12.42
CA LEU A 169 -41.06 3.95 -11.91
C LEU A 169 -41.88 2.71 -11.56
N GLY A 170 -41.36 1.54 -11.90
CA GLY A 170 -41.85 0.25 -11.41
C GLY A 170 -41.34 -0.07 -10.01
N SER A 171 -40.20 0.52 -9.61
CA SER A 171 -39.61 0.45 -8.28
C SER A 171 -38.97 1.78 -7.92
N VAL A 172 -38.95 2.14 -6.64
CA VAL A 172 -38.27 3.34 -6.10
C VAL A 172 -36.78 3.09 -5.84
N ASN A 173 -36.34 1.84 -5.92
CA ASN A 173 -34.93 1.46 -5.88
C ASN A 173 -34.57 0.79 -7.22
N PRO A 174 -33.30 0.77 -7.59
CA PRO A 174 -32.82 -0.08 -8.69
C PRO A 174 -33.27 -1.53 -8.52
N THR A 175 -33.36 -2.28 -9.59
CA THR A 175 -33.70 -3.71 -9.55
C THR A 175 -32.45 -4.59 -9.50
N ALA A 176 -31.31 -4.06 -9.90
CA ALA A 176 -29.98 -4.60 -9.73
C ALA A 176 -28.98 -3.46 -9.73
N ILE A 177 -27.82 -3.71 -9.16
CA ILE A 177 -26.62 -2.87 -9.21
C ILE A 177 -25.46 -3.75 -9.64
N THR A 178 -24.61 -3.25 -10.51
CA THR A 178 -23.35 -3.87 -10.90
C THR A 178 -22.30 -2.80 -10.96
N LYS A 179 -21.09 -3.10 -10.47
CA LYS A 179 -19.94 -2.25 -10.70
C LYS A 179 -19.56 -2.33 -12.17
N ASP A 180 -19.09 -1.23 -12.75
CA ASP A 180 -18.66 -1.24 -14.15
C ASP A 180 -17.23 -1.81 -14.23
N THR A 181 -16.88 -2.38 -15.36
CA THR A 181 -15.53 -2.93 -15.54
C THR A 181 -14.51 -1.79 -15.70
N PRO A 182 -13.40 -1.79 -14.96
CA PRO A 182 -12.32 -0.84 -15.09
C PRO A 182 -11.86 -0.64 -16.54
N THR A 183 -11.56 0.60 -16.89
CA THR A 183 -10.99 0.93 -18.22
C THR A 183 -9.74 1.76 -18.03
N PHE A 184 -8.64 1.28 -18.59
CA PHE A 184 -7.34 1.90 -18.44
C PHE A 184 -6.97 2.76 -19.65
N SER A 185 -6.42 3.95 -19.40
CA SER A 185 -5.79 4.79 -20.41
C SER A 185 -4.34 5.05 -20.04
N SER A 186 -3.42 4.97 -21.01
CA SER A 186 -1.99 5.08 -20.72
C SER A 186 -1.41 6.45 -21.06
N THR A 187 -0.51 6.92 -20.21
CA THR A 187 0.35 8.09 -20.40
C THR A 187 1.78 7.71 -20.11
N THR A 188 2.72 8.01 -21.02
CA THR A 188 4.14 7.80 -20.75
C THR A 188 4.64 8.90 -19.82
N LEU A 189 5.10 8.52 -18.64
CA LEU A 189 5.66 9.42 -17.65
C LEU A 189 7.12 9.77 -18.01
N ASP A 190 7.92 8.75 -18.32
CA ASP A 190 9.29 8.91 -18.81
C ASP A 190 9.56 7.90 -19.95
N ASN A 191 10.47 8.19 -20.86
CA ASN A 191 10.89 7.31 -21.95
C ASN A 191 12.41 7.28 -22.13
N ASN A 192 13.16 7.54 -21.07
CA ASN A 192 14.62 7.65 -21.12
C ASN A 192 15.33 7.08 -19.88
N LEU A 193 14.62 6.45 -18.96
CA LEU A 193 15.23 5.79 -17.80
C LEU A 193 15.85 4.44 -18.23
N GLY A 194 17.13 4.45 -18.58
CA GLY A 194 17.81 3.28 -19.15
C GLY A 194 17.65 2.01 -18.31
N GLY A 195 16.92 1.03 -18.86
CA GLY A 195 16.60 -0.21 -18.17
C GLY A 195 15.68 0.00 -16.96
N ALA A 196 14.60 0.79 -17.10
CA ALA A 196 13.64 1.04 -16.01
C ALA A 196 13.19 -0.26 -15.35
N PHE A 197 13.28 -0.35 -14.02
CA PHE A 197 13.07 -1.62 -13.32
C PHE A 197 12.31 -1.47 -12.00
N GLY A 198 12.99 -1.22 -10.87
CA GLY A 198 12.36 -1.08 -9.56
C GLY A 198 11.45 0.14 -9.50
N LEU A 199 10.34 0.02 -8.80
CA LEU A 199 9.27 1.00 -8.76
C LEU A 199 8.64 1.07 -7.37
N GLU A 200 8.44 2.29 -6.85
CA GLU A 200 7.61 2.54 -5.67
C GLU A 200 6.70 3.75 -5.91
N LEU A 201 5.48 3.68 -5.37
CA LEU A 201 4.50 4.76 -5.35
C LEU A 201 4.34 5.26 -3.92
N VAL A 202 4.58 6.54 -3.69
CA VAL A 202 4.59 7.13 -2.35
C VAL A 202 4.44 8.65 -2.44
N ASP A 203 3.80 9.27 -1.46
CA ASP A 203 3.83 10.72 -1.25
C ASP A 203 5.16 11.05 -0.52
N LEU A 204 6.24 11.26 -1.30
CA LEU A 204 7.61 11.34 -0.77
C LEU A 204 7.90 12.66 -0.06
N ASP A 205 7.20 13.73 -0.41
CA ASP A 205 7.40 15.05 0.18
C ASP A 205 6.22 15.52 1.06
N PHE A 206 5.26 14.61 1.27
CA PHE A 206 4.07 14.85 2.11
C PHE A 206 3.21 16.03 1.65
N ASP A 207 3.11 16.26 0.35
CA ASP A 207 2.24 17.31 -0.20
C ASP A 207 0.79 16.83 -0.44
N GLY A 208 0.57 15.53 -0.41
CA GLY A 208 -0.71 14.86 -0.51
C GLY A 208 -0.94 14.15 -1.84
N ASP A 209 0.00 14.24 -2.77
CA ASP A 209 -0.08 13.66 -4.09
C ASP A 209 0.89 12.47 -4.21
N MET A 210 0.48 11.38 -4.88
CA MET A 210 1.31 10.20 -5.01
C MET A 210 2.40 10.39 -6.05
N ASP A 211 3.65 10.24 -5.63
CA ASP A 211 4.83 10.32 -6.46
C ASP A 211 5.28 8.94 -6.98
N VAL A 212 6.23 8.95 -7.90
CA VAL A 212 6.86 7.75 -8.44
C VAL A 212 8.36 7.78 -8.17
N VAL A 213 8.90 6.73 -7.55
CA VAL A 213 10.35 6.51 -7.43
C VAL A 213 10.72 5.29 -8.25
N ALA A 214 11.70 5.41 -9.15
CA ALA A 214 12.08 4.31 -10.02
C ALA A 214 13.60 4.15 -10.16
N THR A 215 14.05 2.91 -10.43
CA THR A 215 15.45 2.59 -10.74
C THR A 215 15.65 2.33 -12.22
N GLY A 216 16.84 2.73 -12.74
CA GLY A 216 17.34 2.37 -14.06
C GLY A 216 18.54 1.43 -13.94
N ILE A 217 18.35 0.13 -14.14
CA ILE A 217 19.43 -0.87 -13.97
C ILE A 217 20.58 -0.70 -14.95
N ASP A 218 20.30 -0.22 -16.17
CA ASP A 218 21.30 0.01 -17.22
C ASP A 218 21.82 1.47 -17.19
N ALA A 219 21.03 2.41 -16.65
CA ALA A 219 21.44 3.80 -16.41
C ALA A 219 22.27 3.98 -15.14
N ASP A 220 22.19 3.04 -14.20
CA ASP A 220 22.75 3.15 -12.85
C ASP A 220 22.10 4.27 -12.02
N ASP A 221 20.84 4.65 -12.34
CA ASP A 221 20.11 5.80 -11.80
C ASP A 221 19.01 5.41 -10.80
N ILE A 222 18.71 6.34 -9.89
CA ILE A 222 17.46 6.38 -9.12
C ILE A 222 16.84 7.74 -9.37
N ASN A 223 15.61 7.77 -9.89
CA ASN A 223 14.86 8.97 -10.16
C ASN A 223 13.59 9.03 -9.30
N TRP A 224 13.28 10.23 -8.84
CA TRP A 224 11.99 10.58 -8.26
C TRP A 224 11.23 11.46 -9.27
N TYR A 225 9.97 11.15 -9.47
CA TYR A 225 9.05 11.90 -10.32
C TYR A 225 7.99 12.50 -9.40
N GLU A 226 8.21 13.78 -9.03
CA GLU A 226 7.32 14.57 -8.17
C GLU A 226 6.03 14.87 -8.93
N ASN A 227 4.89 14.49 -8.37
CA ASN A 227 3.55 14.78 -8.89
C ASN A 227 3.05 16.12 -8.33
N ASP A 228 2.49 16.99 -9.17
CA ASP A 228 1.94 18.29 -8.73
C ASP A 228 0.44 18.25 -8.39
N GLY A 229 -0.14 17.05 -8.22
CA GLY A 229 -1.57 16.84 -7.98
C GLY A 229 -2.46 17.08 -9.21
N SER A 230 -1.85 17.14 -10.39
CA SER A 230 -2.55 17.30 -11.67
C SER A 230 -1.93 16.42 -12.76
N GLU A 231 -1.34 15.29 -12.36
CA GLU A 231 -0.65 14.32 -13.21
C GLU A 231 0.53 14.92 -14.00
N ASN A 232 1.10 16.06 -13.54
CA ASN A 232 2.32 16.57 -14.14
C ASN A 232 3.50 16.18 -13.27
N PHE A 233 4.32 15.27 -13.78
CA PHE A 233 5.47 14.75 -13.08
C PHE A 233 6.74 15.52 -13.42
N THR A 234 7.50 15.87 -12.38
CA THR A 234 8.82 16.52 -12.50
C THR A 234 9.91 15.52 -12.16
N GLU A 235 10.77 15.18 -13.12
CA GLU A 235 11.89 14.27 -12.90
C GLU A 235 12.98 14.91 -12.03
N ILE A 236 13.39 14.22 -10.95
CA ILE A 236 14.45 14.60 -10.02
C ILE A 236 15.43 13.44 -9.89
N LEU A 237 16.68 13.65 -10.34
CA LEU A 237 17.74 12.64 -10.21
C LEU A 237 18.22 12.59 -8.75
N ILE A 238 18.03 11.44 -8.09
CA ILE A 238 18.55 11.18 -6.73
C ILE A 238 19.98 10.63 -6.78
N GLU A 239 20.22 9.65 -7.64
CA GLU A 239 21.51 8.98 -7.81
C GLU A 239 21.77 8.70 -9.29
N GLY A 240 22.99 8.88 -9.76
CA GLY A 240 23.40 8.67 -11.16
C GLY A 240 24.62 7.75 -11.30
N SER A 241 24.83 6.86 -10.33
CA SER A 241 26.02 5.98 -10.33
C SER A 241 25.87 4.72 -9.46
N LEU A 242 24.65 4.28 -9.17
CA LEU A 242 24.40 3.05 -8.45
C LEU A 242 24.44 1.87 -9.41
N ASN A 243 25.60 1.25 -9.54
CA ASN A 243 25.87 0.24 -10.56
C ASN A 243 24.88 -0.94 -10.54
N GLY A 244 23.94 -0.91 -11.49
CA GLY A 244 22.82 -1.85 -11.58
C GLY A 244 21.77 -1.60 -10.50
N ALA A 245 21.27 -0.37 -10.37
CA ALA A 245 20.18 -0.04 -9.47
C ALA A 245 18.95 -0.93 -9.77
N LEU A 246 18.41 -1.62 -8.74
CA LEU A 246 17.40 -2.66 -8.95
C LEU A 246 16.23 -2.54 -7.96
N GLY A 247 16.28 -3.18 -6.81
CA GLY A 247 15.22 -3.17 -5.80
C GLY A 247 15.14 -1.83 -5.08
N LEU A 248 13.94 -1.43 -4.71
CA LEU A 248 13.61 -0.22 -3.96
C LEU A 248 12.80 -0.57 -2.71
N ALA A 249 12.96 0.23 -1.66
CA ALA A 249 12.04 0.34 -0.55
C ALA A 249 12.07 1.77 -0.02
N ILE A 250 10.97 2.24 0.58
CA ILE A 250 10.86 3.58 1.13
C ILE A 250 10.32 3.47 2.55
N ASN A 251 11.01 4.11 3.50
CA ASN A 251 10.63 4.15 4.91
C ASN A 251 11.42 5.25 5.64
N ASP A 252 10.90 5.76 6.75
CA ASP A 252 11.60 6.65 7.68
C ASP A 252 12.43 5.80 8.67
N ILE A 253 13.71 5.59 8.35
CA ILE A 253 14.57 4.69 9.15
C ILE A 253 15.23 5.38 10.34
N ASP A 254 15.35 6.69 10.30
CA ASP A 254 16.02 7.43 11.37
C ASP A 254 15.03 8.14 12.30
N GLY A 255 13.73 8.01 12.01
CA GLY A 255 12.64 8.51 12.83
C GLY A 255 12.55 10.03 12.86
N ASP A 256 13.04 10.72 11.81
CA ASP A 256 13.01 12.17 11.73
C ASP A 256 11.73 12.71 11.06
N GLY A 257 10.90 11.83 10.53
CA GLY A 257 9.61 12.11 9.93
C GLY A 257 9.63 12.29 8.42
N ASP A 258 10.79 12.20 7.80
CA ASP A 258 10.97 12.29 6.35
C ASP A 258 11.22 10.90 5.77
N LEU A 259 10.60 10.57 4.64
CA LEU A 259 10.77 9.24 4.04
C LEU A 259 12.12 9.13 3.32
N ASP A 260 12.84 8.05 3.64
CA ASP A 260 14.14 7.71 3.08
C ASP A 260 14.01 6.67 1.95
N ILE A 261 15.01 6.58 1.08
CA ILE A 261 15.04 5.64 -0.04
C ILE A 261 16.12 4.59 0.20
N PHE A 262 15.74 3.32 0.07
CA PHE A 262 16.64 2.17 0.09
C PHE A 262 16.71 1.56 -1.29
N ALA A 263 17.91 1.17 -1.70
CA ALA A 263 18.09 0.54 -2.99
C ALA A 263 19.14 -0.57 -2.96
N THR A 264 18.97 -1.52 -3.89
CA THR A 264 19.98 -2.53 -4.16
C THR A 264 20.77 -2.18 -5.42
N ALA A 265 22.05 -2.51 -5.41
CA ALA A 265 22.93 -2.44 -6.58
C ALA A 265 23.26 -3.85 -7.05
N PHE A 266 22.55 -4.38 -8.02
CA PHE A 266 22.72 -5.75 -8.49
C PHE A 266 24.13 -6.04 -9.02
N ASN A 267 24.65 -5.17 -9.90
CA ASN A 267 25.98 -5.30 -10.46
C ASN A 267 27.06 -4.81 -9.46
N GLY A 268 26.75 -3.81 -8.68
CA GLY A 268 27.64 -3.23 -7.66
C GLY A 268 27.76 -4.08 -6.41
N GLY A 269 26.77 -4.94 -6.14
CA GLY A 269 26.75 -5.81 -4.98
C GLY A 269 26.69 -5.03 -3.66
N SER A 270 25.76 -4.10 -3.53
CA SER A 270 25.57 -3.31 -2.30
C SER A 270 24.09 -3.04 -2.00
N VAL A 271 23.82 -2.88 -0.72
CA VAL A 271 22.56 -2.32 -0.20
C VAL A 271 22.89 -0.92 0.29
N VAL A 272 22.14 0.07 -0.16
CA VAL A 272 22.38 1.49 0.10
C VAL A 272 21.13 2.17 0.64
N TRP A 273 21.34 3.23 1.38
CA TRP A 273 20.35 4.11 1.96
C TRP A 273 20.63 5.55 1.55
N TYR A 274 19.59 6.28 1.20
CA TYR A 274 19.60 7.69 0.88
C TYR A 274 18.75 8.41 1.91
N GLU A 275 19.41 8.98 2.94
CA GLU A 275 18.79 9.77 3.98
C GLU A 275 18.19 11.05 3.38
N ASN A 276 16.89 11.24 3.53
CA ASN A 276 16.19 12.48 3.21
C ASN A 276 16.31 13.45 4.39
N ASN A 277 16.50 14.72 4.14
CA ASN A 277 16.63 15.73 5.18
C ASN A 277 15.41 16.66 5.29
N GLY A 278 14.25 16.23 4.80
CA GLY A 278 13.02 17.02 4.78
C GLY A 278 13.03 18.24 3.86
N SER A 279 14.01 18.32 2.99
CA SER A 279 14.13 19.39 2.00
C SER A 279 14.48 18.80 0.63
N GLN A 280 14.08 17.55 0.39
CA GLN A 280 14.28 16.84 -0.88
C GLN A 280 15.78 16.73 -1.26
N SER A 281 16.65 16.63 -0.25
CA SER A 281 18.08 16.47 -0.45
C SER A 281 18.55 15.18 0.21
N PHE A 282 19.02 14.26 -0.60
CA PHE A 282 19.36 12.91 -0.21
C PHE A 282 20.86 12.74 0.05
N THR A 283 21.20 12.06 1.14
CA THR A 283 22.59 11.73 1.50
C THR A 283 22.81 10.23 1.45
N LYS A 284 23.65 9.75 0.52
CA LYS A 284 23.94 8.33 0.33
C LYS A 284 24.80 7.74 1.44
N SER A 285 24.36 6.63 2.00
CA SER A 285 25.10 5.74 2.87
C SER A 285 25.07 4.30 2.35
N THR A 286 26.17 3.55 2.53
CA THR A 286 26.21 2.12 2.19
C THR A 286 26.01 1.31 3.46
N ILE A 287 24.92 0.55 3.51
CA ILE A 287 24.60 -0.35 4.62
C ILE A 287 25.52 -1.55 4.58
N ALA A 288 25.60 -2.23 3.43
CA ALA A 288 26.38 -3.46 3.30
C ALA A 288 26.82 -3.76 1.87
N THR A 289 27.77 -4.72 1.77
CA THR A 289 28.09 -5.39 0.51
C THR A 289 27.41 -6.76 0.48
N LEU A 290 26.55 -6.99 -0.52
CA LEU A 290 25.78 -8.21 -0.70
C LEU A 290 25.84 -8.65 -2.17
N GLY A 291 26.31 -9.84 -2.44
CA GLY A 291 26.59 -10.33 -3.81
C GLY A 291 25.32 -10.41 -4.68
N ALA A 292 25.25 -9.60 -5.73
CA ALA A 292 24.08 -9.38 -6.56
C ALA A 292 22.83 -9.11 -5.68
N ALA A 293 22.92 -8.04 -4.87
CA ALA A 293 21.79 -7.58 -4.05
C ALA A 293 20.58 -7.39 -4.97
N TYR A 294 19.48 -8.08 -4.67
CA TYR A 294 18.36 -8.19 -5.59
C TYR A 294 17.17 -7.38 -5.11
N ASP A 295 16.64 -7.70 -3.95
CA ASP A 295 15.49 -7.01 -3.35
C ASP A 295 15.81 -6.49 -1.95
N VAL A 296 15.05 -5.51 -1.47
CA VAL A 296 15.19 -4.88 -0.16
C VAL A 296 13.81 -4.54 0.42
N ARG A 297 13.66 -4.75 1.73
CA ARG A 297 12.50 -4.32 2.53
C ARG A 297 12.99 -3.65 3.81
N VAL A 298 12.14 -2.81 4.39
CA VAL A 298 12.43 -2.09 5.64
C VAL A 298 11.28 -2.30 6.61
N ASN A 299 11.54 -3.02 7.70
CA ASN A 299 10.56 -3.38 8.73
C ASN A 299 11.27 -3.51 10.08
N ASP A 300 10.57 -3.32 11.18
CA ASP A 300 11.04 -3.66 12.54
C ASP A 300 10.95 -5.19 12.74
N LEU A 301 12.04 -5.90 12.37
CA LEU A 301 12.03 -7.36 12.27
C LEU A 301 12.28 -8.04 13.61
N ASP A 302 12.96 -7.38 14.55
CA ASP A 302 13.22 -7.92 15.90
C ASP A 302 12.32 -7.34 16.99
N GLY A 303 11.42 -6.43 16.61
CA GLY A 303 10.41 -5.86 17.49
C GLY A 303 10.99 -4.88 18.52
N ASP A 304 12.20 -4.32 18.29
CA ASP A 304 12.84 -3.40 19.23
C ASP A 304 12.39 -1.94 19.04
N GLY A 305 11.68 -1.65 17.97
CA GLY A 305 11.10 -0.35 17.64
C GLY A 305 11.91 0.48 16.65
N ASP A 306 13.03 -0.01 16.20
CA ASP A 306 13.86 0.62 15.18
C ASP A 306 13.67 -0.14 13.85
N MET A 307 13.53 0.58 12.73
CA MET A 307 13.36 -0.06 11.43
C MET A 307 14.65 -0.73 10.97
N ASP A 308 14.57 -2.00 10.55
CA ASP A 308 15.66 -2.82 10.05
C ASP A 308 15.63 -2.93 8.53
N VAL A 309 16.75 -3.32 7.94
CA VAL A 309 16.86 -3.52 6.50
C VAL A 309 17.03 -5.00 6.16
N ILE A 310 16.09 -5.57 5.43
CA ILE A 310 16.11 -6.97 5.00
C ILE A 310 16.49 -7.00 3.53
N ALA A 311 17.37 -7.90 3.11
CA ALA A 311 17.80 -7.98 1.72
C ALA A 311 18.08 -9.40 1.23
N SER A 312 17.81 -9.63 -0.06
CA SER A 312 18.19 -10.84 -0.78
C SER A 312 19.46 -10.63 -1.60
N GLY A 313 20.37 -11.59 -1.53
CA GLY A 313 21.63 -11.62 -2.30
C GLY A 313 21.69 -12.81 -3.23
N ARG A 314 21.28 -12.65 -4.50
CA ARG A 314 21.11 -13.74 -5.43
C ARG A 314 22.38 -14.54 -5.68
N SER A 315 23.47 -13.91 -6.13
CA SER A 315 24.74 -14.63 -6.37
C SER A 315 25.52 -14.94 -5.10
N GLY A 316 25.10 -14.32 -3.98
CA GLY A 316 25.61 -14.64 -2.64
C GLY A 316 24.92 -15.85 -2.02
N ASN A 317 23.80 -16.32 -2.59
CA ASN A 317 22.96 -17.38 -2.05
C ASN A 317 22.57 -17.10 -0.59
N LYS A 318 22.06 -15.87 -0.33
CA LYS A 318 21.97 -15.35 1.02
C LYS A 318 20.70 -14.52 1.24
N MET A 319 19.98 -14.82 2.32
CA MET A 319 18.99 -13.93 2.92
C MET A 319 19.58 -13.35 4.19
N VAL A 320 19.50 -12.03 4.35
CA VAL A 320 20.07 -11.31 5.49
C VAL A 320 19.13 -10.21 5.94
N TRP A 321 19.28 -9.83 7.20
CA TRP A 321 18.78 -8.56 7.68
C TRP A 321 19.88 -7.82 8.44
N TYR A 322 19.75 -6.53 8.48
CA TYR A 322 20.69 -5.61 9.10
C TYR A 322 19.97 -4.90 10.23
N ALA A 323 20.18 -5.39 11.46
CA ALA A 323 19.59 -4.81 12.66
C ALA A 323 20.10 -3.38 12.84
N ASN A 324 19.20 -2.44 12.94
CA ASN A 324 19.46 -1.04 13.25
C ASN A 324 19.50 -0.87 14.78
N ASP A 325 20.44 -0.12 15.31
CA ASP A 325 20.53 0.17 16.75
C ASP A 325 19.86 1.50 17.15
N GLY A 326 18.96 2.02 16.30
CA GLY A 326 18.31 3.31 16.47
C GLY A 326 19.23 4.52 16.28
N SER A 327 20.47 4.28 15.85
CA SER A 327 21.44 5.31 15.54
C SER A 327 22.04 5.12 14.15
N GLN A 328 21.33 4.40 13.28
CA GLN A 328 21.70 4.05 11.91
C GLN A 328 23.05 3.27 11.85
N SER A 329 23.32 2.46 12.88
CA SER A 329 24.45 1.54 12.91
C SER A 329 23.93 0.11 12.71
N PHE A 330 24.17 -0.44 11.55
CA PHE A 330 23.62 -1.71 11.09
C PHE A 330 24.49 -2.92 11.45
N THR A 331 23.89 -3.95 12.04
CA THR A 331 24.55 -5.23 12.32
C THR A 331 23.99 -6.32 11.44
N GLU A 332 24.84 -7.00 10.65
CA GLU A 332 24.42 -8.09 9.77
C GLU A 332 24.02 -9.33 10.58
N ASN A 333 22.79 -9.81 10.35
CA ASN A 333 22.25 -11.08 10.80
C ASN A 333 21.87 -11.94 9.59
N VAL A 334 22.23 -13.23 9.64
CA VAL A 334 22.02 -14.13 8.51
C VAL A 334 20.78 -14.99 8.77
N ILE A 335 19.76 -14.84 7.91
CA ILE A 335 18.57 -15.71 7.93
C ILE A 335 18.92 -17.08 7.30
N ASP A 336 19.44 -17.08 6.07
CA ASP A 336 19.90 -18.29 5.37
C ASP A 336 21.11 -17.96 4.48
N ASN A 337 22.16 -18.74 4.50
CA ASN A 337 23.35 -18.60 3.67
C ASN A 337 23.54 -19.77 2.69
N SER A 338 22.47 -20.53 2.47
CA SER A 338 22.46 -21.73 1.62
C SER A 338 21.26 -21.77 0.67
N ILE A 339 20.49 -20.69 0.61
CA ILE A 339 19.36 -20.52 -0.31
C ILE A 339 19.88 -20.24 -1.72
N ASP A 340 19.50 -21.07 -2.71
CA ASP A 340 20.08 -21.02 -4.06
C ASP A 340 19.37 -19.99 -4.95
N GLY A 341 19.93 -18.78 -5.02
CA GLY A 341 19.43 -17.70 -5.87
C GLY A 341 18.12 -17.08 -5.39
N PRO A 342 18.04 -16.53 -4.15
CA PRO A 342 16.86 -15.78 -3.72
C PRO A 342 16.65 -14.56 -4.61
N ALA A 343 15.39 -14.30 -4.95
CA ALA A 343 14.94 -13.16 -5.74
C ALA A 343 14.09 -12.22 -4.86
N ASN A 344 12.83 -11.99 -5.21
CA ASN A 344 11.95 -11.17 -4.42
C ASN A 344 11.42 -11.90 -3.18
N PHE A 345 11.02 -11.14 -2.20
CA PHE A 345 10.44 -11.66 -0.96
C PHE A 345 9.44 -10.67 -0.39
N ASP A 346 8.55 -11.15 0.45
CA ASP A 346 7.64 -10.31 1.22
C ASP A 346 7.74 -10.61 2.71
N VAL A 347 7.36 -9.63 3.55
CA VAL A 347 7.50 -9.65 5.01
C VAL A 347 6.14 -9.38 5.65
N LYS A 348 5.65 -10.35 6.44
CA LYS A 348 4.35 -10.30 7.09
C LYS A 348 4.35 -11.21 8.31
N ASP A 349 3.53 -10.94 9.31
CA ASP A 349 3.20 -11.86 10.41
C ASP A 349 2.22 -12.91 9.86
N VAL A 350 2.74 -14.01 9.28
CA VAL A 350 1.95 -15.00 8.52
C VAL A 350 1.19 -15.97 9.44
N ASP A 351 1.73 -16.25 10.61
CA ASP A 351 1.12 -17.15 11.58
C ASP A 351 0.41 -16.43 12.74
N GLU A 352 0.33 -15.08 12.66
CA GLU A 352 -0.35 -14.19 13.60
C GLU A 352 0.15 -14.31 15.06
N ASP A 353 1.43 -14.66 15.24
CA ASP A 353 2.04 -14.76 16.57
C ASP A 353 2.62 -13.41 17.07
N GLY A 354 2.65 -12.39 16.23
CA GLY A 354 3.10 -11.02 16.49
C GLY A 354 4.51 -10.72 16.02
N ASP A 355 5.20 -11.69 15.42
CA ASP A 355 6.56 -11.57 14.90
C ASP A 355 6.55 -11.61 13.37
N LEU A 356 7.34 -10.76 12.72
CA LEU A 356 7.35 -10.70 11.25
C LEU A 356 8.11 -11.86 10.63
N ASP A 357 7.47 -12.54 9.69
CA ASP A 357 7.96 -13.66 8.89
C ASP A 357 8.38 -13.23 7.48
N LEU A 358 9.01 -14.15 6.74
CA LEU A 358 9.37 -13.92 5.33
C LEU A 358 8.85 -15.04 4.42
N VAL A 359 8.30 -14.67 3.26
CA VAL A 359 8.11 -15.59 2.15
C VAL A 359 9.00 -15.17 0.99
N VAL A 360 9.79 -16.12 0.45
CA VAL A 360 10.87 -15.84 -0.51
C VAL A 360 10.68 -16.65 -1.77
N ALA A 361 10.71 -15.99 -2.93
CA ALA A 361 10.81 -16.63 -4.23
C ALA A 361 12.30 -16.98 -4.51
N VAL A 362 12.57 -18.26 -4.77
CA VAL A 362 13.94 -18.78 -4.92
C VAL A 362 14.16 -19.20 -6.37
N LEU A 363 14.67 -18.26 -7.17
CA LEU A 363 14.72 -18.35 -8.61
C LEU A 363 15.54 -19.53 -9.14
N ASP A 364 16.72 -19.76 -8.59
CA ASP A 364 17.65 -20.78 -9.11
C ASP A 364 17.32 -22.17 -8.52
N ALA A 365 16.73 -22.26 -7.32
CA ALA A 365 16.23 -23.51 -6.74
C ALA A 365 14.86 -23.93 -7.26
N ASN A 366 14.04 -23.01 -7.81
CA ASN A 366 12.64 -23.22 -8.21
C ASN A 366 11.69 -23.46 -7.02
N ASP A 367 11.95 -22.80 -5.90
CA ASP A 367 11.21 -22.98 -4.66
C ASP A 367 10.45 -21.70 -4.27
N ILE A 368 9.35 -21.86 -3.54
CA ILE A 368 8.78 -20.82 -2.66
C ILE A 368 9.03 -21.28 -1.23
N VAL A 369 9.67 -20.43 -0.43
CA VAL A 369 10.12 -20.76 0.92
C VAL A 369 9.55 -19.79 1.94
N PHE A 370 9.04 -20.32 3.02
CA PHE A 370 8.59 -19.60 4.19
C PHE A 370 9.62 -19.69 5.31
N TYR A 371 10.02 -18.56 5.89
CA TYR A 371 10.87 -18.47 7.06
C TYR A 371 10.05 -17.92 8.23
N GLN A 372 9.62 -18.80 9.10
CA GLN A 372 8.92 -18.46 10.34
C GLN A 372 9.92 -17.92 11.36
N ASN A 373 9.65 -16.74 11.89
CA ASN A 373 10.37 -16.09 12.98
C ASN A 373 9.77 -16.58 14.32
N ASP A 374 10.58 -16.79 15.36
CA ASP A 374 10.11 -17.20 16.69
C ASP A 374 10.14 -16.05 17.73
N GLY A 375 10.24 -14.78 17.25
CA GLY A 375 10.35 -13.60 18.08
C GLY A 375 11.66 -13.49 18.87
N SER A 376 12.63 -14.31 18.53
CA SER A 376 13.98 -14.30 19.12
C SER A 376 15.05 -14.39 18.04
N GLU A 377 14.73 -13.85 16.85
CA GLU A 377 15.62 -13.80 15.68
C GLU A 377 16.03 -15.19 15.13
N ASN A 378 15.29 -16.27 15.47
CA ASN A 378 15.53 -17.58 14.91
C ASN A 378 14.49 -17.90 13.83
N PHE A 379 14.95 -18.08 12.62
CA PHE A 379 14.13 -18.39 11.46
C PHE A 379 14.06 -19.88 11.20
N THR A 380 12.85 -20.44 11.15
CA THR A 380 12.61 -21.83 10.75
C THR A 380 12.20 -21.88 9.29
N LYS A 381 13.00 -22.57 8.47
CA LYS A 381 12.75 -22.70 7.03
C LYS A 381 11.72 -23.78 6.74
N ASN A 382 10.63 -23.42 6.09
CA ASN A 382 9.60 -24.30 5.54
C ASN A 382 9.50 -24.09 4.03
N THR A 383 9.31 -25.15 3.23
CA THR A 383 9.14 -25.01 1.77
C THR A 383 7.65 -25.09 1.45
N ILE A 384 7.10 -24.02 0.89
CA ILE A 384 5.72 -23.95 0.41
C ILE A 384 5.58 -24.77 -0.88
N ASP A 385 6.45 -24.49 -1.86
CA ASP A 385 6.53 -25.24 -3.12
C ASP A 385 7.99 -25.48 -3.50
N SER A 386 8.31 -26.69 -3.95
CA SER A 386 9.66 -27.08 -4.40
C SER A 386 9.73 -27.34 -5.91
N ASN A 387 8.76 -26.81 -6.66
CA ASN A 387 8.66 -27.09 -8.09
C ASN A 387 7.96 -25.96 -8.86
N LEU A 388 8.12 -24.70 -8.42
CA LEU A 388 7.73 -23.53 -9.20
C LEU A 388 8.92 -23.04 -10.03
N PRO A 389 9.02 -23.38 -11.33
CA PRO A 389 10.24 -23.19 -12.11
C PRO A 389 10.61 -21.71 -12.24
N ALA A 390 11.84 -21.35 -11.87
CA ALA A 390 12.32 -19.98 -11.88
C ALA A 390 11.38 -19.02 -11.13
N ALA A 391 10.96 -19.40 -9.91
CA ALA A 391 10.15 -18.58 -9.01
C ALA A 391 10.76 -17.19 -8.88
N ARG A 392 10.00 -16.14 -9.18
CA ARG A 392 10.57 -14.81 -9.35
C ARG A 392 10.07 -13.81 -8.34
N ASP A 393 8.76 -13.76 -8.16
CA ASP A 393 8.11 -12.83 -7.26
C ASP A 393 7.11 -13.55 -6.37
N VAL A 394 6.88 -13.01 -5.18
CA VAL A 394 5.92 -13.53 -4.21
C VAL A 394 5.39 -12.38 -3.36
N ILE A 395 4.09 -12.36 -3.13
CA ILE A 395 3.41 -11.39 -2.24
C ILE A 395 2.48 -12.17 -1.31
N ILE A 396 2.31 -11.64 -0.09
CA ILE A 396 1.48 -12.19 0.98
C ILE A 396 0.23 -11.33 1.16
N ALA A 397 -0.95 -11.92 1.07
CA ALA A 397 -2.24 -11.30 1.38
C ALA A 397 -3.30 -12.35 1.73
N ASP A 398 -4.39 -11.95 2.36
CA ASP A 398 -5.61 -12.74 2.48
C ASP A 398 -6.35 -12.69 1.13
N ILE A 399 -6.16 -13.72 0.29
CA ILE A 399 -6.66 -13.73 -1.10
C ILE A 399 -8.08 -14.31 -1.20
N ASP A 400 -8.45 -15.21 -0.29
CA ASP A 400 -9.77 -15.84 -0.28
C ASP A 400 -10.72 -15.27 0.79
N GLY A 401 -10.25 -14.31 1.58
CA GLY A 401 -11.07 -13.59 2.55
C GLY A 401 -11.40 -14.42 3.80
N ASP A 402 -10.62 -15.48 4.10
CA ASP A 402 -10.87 -16.33 5.27
C ASP A 402 -10.19 -15.82 6.55
N GLY A 403 -9.33 -14.82 6.43
CA GLY A 403 -8.62 -14.14 7.51
C GLY A 403 -7.18 -14.61 7.70
N ASP A 404 -6.74 -15.67 7.01
CA ASP A 404 -5.39 -16.19 7.09
C ASP A 404 -4.55 -15.66 5.91
N TYR A 405 -3.26 -15.37 6.12
CA TYR A 405 -2.43 -14.85 5.04
C TYR A 405 -1.99 -15.95 4.08
N ASP A 406 -2.32 -15.76 2.80
CA ASP A 406 -1.95 -16.58 1.65
C ASP A 406 -0.69 -16.05 0.96
N ALA A 407 -0.20 -16.78 -0.05
CA ALA A 407 0.88 -16.32 -0.91
C ALA A 407 0.51 -16.44 -2.39
N ALA A 408 0.74 -15.39 -3.19
CA ALA A 408 0.71 -15.47 -4.64
C ALA A 408 2.12 -15.38 -5.20
N ALA A 409 2.46 -16.18 -6.22
CA ALA A 409 3.80 -16.21 -6.79
C ALA A 409 3.80 -16.34 -8.31
N THR A 410 4.86 -15.80 -8.93
CA THR A 410 5.12 -15.88 -10.37
C THR A 410 6.29 -16.77 -10.71
N SER A 411 6.21 -17.36 -11.90
CA SER A 411 7.26 -18.18 -12.50
C SER A 411 7.77 -17.56 -13.80
N SER A 412 9.05 -17.27 -13.89
CA SER A 412 9.66 -16.73 -15.11
C SER A 412 10.15 -17.82 -16.08
N HIS A 413 9.49 -18.96 -16.14
CA HIS A 413 9.84 -20.08 -17.01
C HIS A 413 8.80 -20.31 -18.12
N ALA A 414 9.23 -20.71 -19.31
CA ALA A 414 8.37 -20.82 -20.49
C ALA A 414 7.45 -22.07 -20.54
N ASN A 415 7.46 -22.92 -19.54
CA ASN A 415 6.62 -24.14 -19.47
C ASN A 415 6.38 -24.51 -18.01
N GLY A 416 5.17 -24.37 -17.56
CA GLY A 416 4.76 -24.73 -16.20
C GLY A 416 3.73 -23.79 -15.62
N ASN A 417 3.37 -23.98 -14.38
CA ASN A 417 2.48 -23.09 -13.65
C ASN A 417 3.13 -21.70 -13.54
N ASP A 418 2.56 -20.70 -14.17
CA ASP A 418 3.22 -19.40 -14.32
C ASP A 418 2.72 -18.37 -13.29
N LEU A 419 1.45 -18.49 -12.85
CA LEU A 419 0.86 -17.73 -11.77
C LEU A 419 0.13 -18.70 -10.83
N VAL A 420 0.56 -18.75 -9.59
CA VAL A 420 0.06 -19.69 -8.58
C VAL A 420 -0.30 -18.94 -7.32
N TRP A 421 -1.41 -19.32 -6.73
CA TRP A 421 -1.81 -18.92 -5.41
C TRP A 421 -1.71 -20.12 -4.46
N TYR A 422 -1.24 -19.90 -3.24
CA TYR A 422 -1.06 -20.89 -2.19
C TYR A 422 -1.96 -20.52 -1.02
N SER A 423 -3.14 -21.16 -0.91
CA SER A 423 -4.03 -20.91 0.22
C SER A 423 -3.48 -21.52 1.51
N ASN A 424 -3.48 -20.72 2.57
CA ASN A 424 -3.10 -21.12 3.92
C ASN A 424 -4.34 -21.58 4.69
N ASP A 425 -4.24 -22.57 5.56
CA ASP A 425 -5.35 -23.06 6.38
C ASP A 425 -5.31 -22.52 7.83
N GLY A 426 -4.58 -21.41 8.07
CA GLY A 426 -4.36 -20.82 9.38
C GLY A 426 -3.45 -21.65 10.30
N SER A 427 -2.75 -22.62 9.72
CA SER A 427 -1.77 -23.45 10.44
C SER A 427 -0.53 -23.69 9.56
N GLU A 428 -0.22 -22.73 8.68
CA GLU A 428 0.93 -22.73 7.77
C GLU A 428 0.95 -23.93 6.80
N ASN A 429 -0.21 -24.57 6.55
CA ASN A 429 -0.32 -25.60 5.52
C ASN A 429 -0.82 -24.97 4.23
N PHE A 430 0.08 -24.74 3.31
CA PHE A 430 -0.21 -24.12 2.03
C PHE A 430 -0.69 -25.13 0.98
N THR A 431 -1.77 -24.79 0.29
CA THR A 431 -2.33 -25.57 -0.83
C THR A 431 -2.16 -24.80 -2.14
N SER A 432 -1.48 -25.40 -3.12
CA SER A 432 -1.21 -24.76 -4.42
C SER A 432 -2.45 -24.77 -5.31
N ASN A 433 -2.82 -23.59 -5.82
CA ASN A 433 -3.90 -23.35 -6.77
C ASN A 433 -3.35 -22.59 -7.99
N VAL A 434 -3.42 -23.19 -9.18
CA VAL A 434 -2.92 -22.58 -10.41
C VAL A 434 -3.97 -21.61 -10.94
N ILE A 435 -3.61 -20.33 -11.03
CA ILE A 435 -4.46 -19.28 -11.61
C ILE A 435 -4.28 -19.27 -13.13
N ALA A 436 -3.03 -19.31 -13.60
CA ALA A 436 -2.72 -19.33 -15.02
C ALA A 436 -1.53 -20.24 -15.32
N ASP A 437 -1.62 -20.95 -16.45
CA ASP A 437 -0.65 -21.90 -16.95
C ASP A 437 -0.32 -21.59 -18.42
N ASP A 438 0.89 -21.90 -18.87
CA ASP A 438 1.37 -21.61 -20.24
C ASP A 438 1.36 -20.10 -20.64
N ILE A 439 1.40 -19.18 -19.67
CA ILE A 439 1.60 -17.75 -19.89
C ILE A 439 3.10 -17.43 -19.84
N THR A 440 3.65 -16.95 -20.95
CA THR A 440 5.11 -16.87 -21.11
C THR A 440 5.77 -15.80 -20.25
N LEU A 441 6.61 -16.22 -19.30
CA LEU A 441 7.53 -15.41 -18.50
C LEU A 441 6.83 -14.29 -17.74
N THR A 442 6.06 -14.67 -16.74
CA THR A 442 5.59 -13.73 -15.71
C THR A 442 6.78 -13.18 -14.93
N ASN A 443 6.73 -11.91 -14.60
CA ASN A 443 7.82 -11.22 -13.92
C ASN A 443 7.42 -10.87 -12.50
N TYR A 444 6.62 -9.83 -12.37
CA TYR A 444 6.18 -9.26 -11.11
C TYR A 444 4.67 -9.34 -11.00
N LEU A 445 4.21 -9.38 -9.78
CA LEU A 445 2.78 -9.30 -9.47
C LEU A 445 2.51 -8.21 -8.43
N GLN A 446 1.28 -7.73 -8.41
CA GLN A 446 0.75 -6.82 -7.40
C GLN A 446 -0.65 -7.28 -7.03
N LEU A 447 -0.95 -7.29 -5.74
CA LEU A 447 -2.29 -7.57 -5.22
C LEU A 447 -2.98 -6.27 -4.86
N ALA A 448 -4.23 -6.11 -5.30
CA ALA A 448 -5.09 -4.99 -4.94
C ALA A 448 -6.53 -5.28 -5.39
N ASP A 449 -7.51 -4.67 -4.76
CA ASP A 449 -8.90 -4.64 -5.22
C ASP A 449 -9.04 -3.57 -6.32
N ILE A 450 -8.84 -3.97 -7.58
CA ILE A 450 -8.76 -3.05 -8.74
C ILE A 450 -10.14 -2.53 -9.17
N ASP A 451 -11.16 -3.35 -9.04
CA ASP A 451 -12.51 -2.96 -9.41
C ASP A 451 -13.38 -2.59 -8.19
N GLY A 452 -12.81 -2.66 -6.98
CA GLY A 452 -13.38 -2.24 -5.72
C GLY A 452 -14.59 -3.08 -5.31
N ASP A 453 -14.53 -4.39 -5.51
CA ASP A 453 -15.57 -5.34 -5.10
C ASP A 453 -15.26 -6.05 -3.77
N ASP A 454 -14.22 -5.61 -3.06
CA ASP A 454 -13.67 -6.10 -1.79
C ASP A 454 -12.89 -7.42 -1.92
N ASP A 455 -12.68 -7.95 -3.11
CA ASP A 455 -11.88 -9.15 -3.35
C ASP A 455 -10.48 -8.78 -3.87
N GLN A 456 -9.43 -9.46 -3.39
CA GLN A 456 -8.07 -9.17 -3.84
C GLN A 456 -7.84 -9.69 -5.25
N ASP A 457 -7.56 -8.78 -6.17
CA ASP A 457 -7.18 -9.05 -7.57
C ASP A 457 -5.67 -9.18 -7.73
N ILE A 458 -5.23 -9.67 -8.89
CA ILE A 458 -3.81 -9.83 -9.20
C ILE A 458 -3.46 -9.14 -10.51
N LEU A 459 -2.59 -8.14 -10.48
CA LEU A 459 -1.93 -7.61 -11.68
C LEU A 459 -0.63 -8.36 -11.92
N VAL A 460 -0.37 -8.74 -13.17
CA VAL A 460 0.84 -9.48 -13.54
C VAL A 460 1.50 -8.84 -14.76
N THR A 461 2.81 -8.65 -14.66
CA THR A 461 3.64 -8.23 -15.80
C THR A 461 4.21 -9.44 -16.52
N MET A 462 4.12 -9.44 -17.86
CA MET A 462 4.64 -10.53 -18.71
C MET A 462 5.74 -10.03 -19.62
N PHE A 463 7.00 -10.21 -19.22
CA PHE A 463 8.17 -9.63 -19.88
C PHE A 463 8.28 -9.97 -21.37
N ASN A 464 8.08 -11.23 -21.77
CA ASN A 464 8.22 -11.66 -23.15
C ASN A 464 6.92 -11.57 -23.96
N ALA A 465 5.77 -11.77 -23.33
CA ALA A 465 4.48 -11.56 -23.97
C ALA A 465 4.22 -10.07 -24.20
N ARG A 466 4.86 -9.22 -23.38
CA ARG A 466 4.71 -7.75 -23.40
C ARG A 466 3.33 -7.30 -22.93
N ASP A 467 2.72 -8.08 -22.04
CA ASP A 467 1.36 -7.85 -21.57
C ASP A 467 1.37 -7.40 -20.10
N LEU A 468 0.46 -6.48 -19.79
CA LEU A 468 -0.02 -6.22 -18.45
C LEU A 468 -1.41 -6.82 -18.33
N ILE A 469 -1.59 -7.78 -17.45
CA ILE A 469 -2.86 -8.48 -17.26
C ILE A 469 -3.34 -8.32 -15.83
N TRP A 470 -4.61 -8.01 -15.69
CA TRP A 470 -5.34 -8.03 -14.45
C TRP A 470 -6.18 -9.30 -14.40
N TYR A 471 -5.98 -10.10 -13.36
CA TYR A 471 -6.77 -11.28 -13.02
C TYR A 471 -7.79 -10.88 -11.96
N GLU A 472 -9.00 -10.58 -12.39
CA GLU A 472 -10.15 -10.24 -11.55
C GLU A 472 -10.55 -11.46 -10.72
N ASN A 473 -10.51 -11.35 -9.39
CA ASN A 473 -11.06 -12.29 -8.44
C ASN A 473 -12.57 -12.01 -8.29
N ASN A 474 -13.40 -13.01 -8.19
CA ASN A 474 -14.85 -12.82 -8.06
C ASN A 474 -15.37 -13.23 -6.68
N GLY A 475 -14.52 -13.23 -5.66
CA GLY A 475 -14.86 -13.64 -4.30
C GLY A 475 -15.20 -15.12 -4.12
N SER A 476 -14.87 -15.94 -5.10
CA SER A 476 -15.09 -17.37 -5.08
C SER A 476 -13.89 -18.13 -5.65
N GLU A 477 -12.69 -17.59 -5.43
CA GLU A 477 -11.41 -18.18 -5.84
C GLU A 477 -11.33 -18.45 -7.37
N THR A 478 -12.10 -17.69 -8.15
CA THR A 478 -12.15 -17.83 -9.62
C THR A 478 -11.67 -16.55 -10.27
N PHE A 479 -10.54 -16.64 -10.93
CA PHE A 479 -9.88 -15.51 -11.57
C PHE A 479 -10.24 -15.41 -13.05
N THR A 480 -10.55 -14.19 -13.51
CA THR A 480 -10.84 -13.86 -14.91
C THR A 480 -9.74 -12.92 -15.45
N ALA A 481 -9.07 -13.34 -16.52
CA ALA A 481 -8.01 -12.53 -17.12
C ALA A 481 -8.55 -11.37 -17.96
N ASN A 482 -8.17 -10.15 -17.62
CA ASN A 482 -8.45 -8.92 -18.34
C ASN A 482 -7.14 -8.28 -18.80
N THR A 483 -6.97 -8.06 -20.11
CA THR A 483 -5.75 -7.44 -20.64
C THR A 483 -5.84 -5.93 -20.54
N ILE A 484 -4.93 -5.31 -19.78
CA ILE A 484 -4.81 -3.85 -19.70
C ILE A 484 -4.02 -3.34 -20.91
N GLU A 485 -2.87 -3.95 -21.21
CA GLU A 485 -2.01 -3.58 -22.34
C GLU A 485 -1.34 -4.84 -22.93
N ASN A 486 -1.01 -4.83 -24.22
CA ASN A 486 -0.46 -5.98 -24.92
C ASN A 486 0.72 -5.68 -25.86
N ASN A 487 1.47 -4.62 -25.60
CA ASN A 487 2.62 -4.25 -26.44
C ASN A 487 3.73 -3.51 -25.71
N LEU A 488 3.93 -3.79 -24.41
CA LEU A 488 4.97 -3.19 -23.59
C LEU A 488 6.29 -3.95 -23.72
N ASP A 489 7.34 -3.31 -24.28
CA ASP A 489 8.61 -4.00 -24.50
C ASP A 489 9.43 -4.15 -23.23
N GLY A 490 9.47 -5.39 -22.71
CA GLY A 490 10.27 -5.72 -21.53
C GLY A 490 9.68 -5.19 -20.23
N ILE A 491 8.35 -5.21 -20.12
CA ILE A 491 7.67 -4.82 -18.89
C ILE A 491 8.28 -5.54 -17.68
N ALA A 492 8.64 -4.77 -16.65
CA ALA A 492 9.31 -5.28 -15.44
C ALA A 492 8.36 -5.24 -14.24
N GLU A 493 8.34 -4.18 -13.48
CA GLU A 493 7.55 -4.07 -12.26
C GLU A 493 6.23 -3.33 -12.49
N VAL A 494 5.24 -3.61 -11.64
CA VAL A 494 3.96 -2.90 -11.56
C VAL A 494 3.67 -2.56 -10.11
N LYS A 495 3.16 -1.34 -9.89
CA LYS A 495 2.60 -0.89 -8.61
C LYS A 495 1.26 -0.25 -8.86
N VAL A 496 0.40 -0.26 -7.83
CA VAL A 496 -0.93 0.34 -7.88
C VAL A 496 -1.12 1.31 -6.72
N ALA A 497 -1.73 2.44 -7.03
CA ALA A 497 -2.20 3.45 -6.08
C ALA A 497 -3.21 4.35 -6.77
N ASP A 498 -3.99 5.11 -6.03
CA ASP A 498 -4.78 6.24 -6.56
C ASP A 498 -3.82 7.40 -6.81
N VAL A 499 -3.31 7.51 -8.05
CA VAL A 499 -2.25 8.47 -8.41
C VAL A 499 -2.84 9.81 -8.88
N ASP A 500 -4.04 9.79 -9.47
CA ASP A 500 -4.71 11.00 -9.94
C ASP A 500 -5.74 11.56 -8.94
N GLY A 501 -5.93 10.89 -7.81
CA GLY A 501 -6.79 11.34 -6.71
C GLY A 501 -8.28 11.21 -7.02
N ASP A 502 -8.69 10.34 -7.96
CA ASP A 502 -10.08 10.15 -8.34
C ASP A 502 -10.76 9.00 -7.56
N GLY A 503 -9.99 8.27 -6.74
CA GLY A 503 -10.44 7.20 -5.85
C GLY A 503 -10.38 5.81 -6.45
N ASP A 504 -10.00 5.67 -7.71
CA ASP A 504 -9.79 4.40 -8.38
C ASP A 504 -8.29 4.03 -8.35
N LEU A 505 -7.97 2.75 -8.17
CA LEU A 505 -6.58 2.33 -8.18
C LEU A 505 -6.02 2.32 -9.61
N ASP A 506 -5.01 3.13 -9.81
CA ASP A 506 -4.24 3.24 -11.04
C ASP A 506 -3.07 2.26 -11.05
N ALA A 507 -2.46 2.04 -12.23
CA ALA A 507 -1.27 1.22 -12.33
C ALA A 507 -0.11 2.00 -12.94
N VAL A 508 1.07 1.90 -12.34
CA VAL A 508 2.33 2.37 -12.93
C VAL A 508 3.21 1.18 -13.22
N VAL A 509 3.83 1.16 -14.38
CA VAL A 509 4.71 0.08 -14.80
C VAL A 509 6.05 0.59 -15.33
N THR A 510 7.09 -0.21 -15.15
CA THR A 510 8.41 0.02 -15.76
C THR A 510 8.60 -0.87 -16.96
N GLY A 511 9.18 -0.32 -18.03
CA GLY A 511 9.54 -1.02 -19.28
C GLY A 511 11.04 -1.07 -19.48
N ARG A 512 11.69 -2.14 -19.04
CA ARG A 512 13.14 -2.31 -19.05
C ARG A 512 13.78 -2.19 -20.44
N ASN A 513 13.16 -2.77 -21.48
CA ASN A 513 13.72 -2.74 -22.81
C ASN A 513 13.32 -1.48 -23.60
N ALA A 514 12.24 -0.83 -23.19
CA ALA A 514 11.74 0.39 -23.77
C ALA A 514 12.33 1.63 -23.11
N ASP A 515 13.00 1.46 -21.94
CA ASP A 515 13.54 2.55 -21.12
C ASP A 515 12.44 3.52 -20.64
N ASP A 516 11.20 3.01 -20.42
CA ASP A 516 10.04 3.84 -20.13
C ASP A 516 9.39 3.54 -18.76
N ILE A 517 8.66 4.53 -18.27
CA ILE A 517 7.70 4.41 -17.17
C ILE A 517 6.35 4.83 -17.73
N ILE A 518 5.34 4.00 -17.55
CA ILE A 518 4.00 4.24 -18.08
C ILE A 518 3.00 4.24 -16.93
N PHE A 519 2.20 5.29 -16.91
CA PHE A 519 1.08 5.47 -16.00
C PHE A 519 -0.21 5.06 -16.72
N TYR A 520 -0.98 4.18 -16.11
CA TYR A 520 -2.29 3.73 -16.56
C TYR A 520 -3.34 4.25 -15.61
N THR A 521 -3.99 5.36 -16.00
CA THR A 521 -5.15 5.86 -15.27
C THR A 521 -6.31 4.89 -15.42
N ASN A 522 -6.82 4.40 -14.31
CA ASN A 522 -8.07 3.67 -14.24
C ASN A 522 -9.21 4.69 -14.25
N SER A 523 -9.97 4.76 -15.30
CA SER A 523 -11.10 5.67 -15.39
C SER A 523 -12.36 4.84 -15.50
N ASP A 524 -12.99 4.54 -14.44
CA ASP A 524 -14.39 4.13 -14.46
C ASP A 524 -14.85 3.10 -13.41
N SER A 525 -14.73 3.42 -12.18
CA SER A 525 -15.45 2.72 -11.11
C SER A 525 -16.87 3.23 -10.96
N GLY A 526 -17.60 3.34 -12.05
CA GLY A 526 -19.00 3.70 -12.00
C GLY A 526 -19.88 2.51 -11.61
N TYR A 527 -21.10 2.81 -11.18
CA TYR A 527 -22.13 1.80 -10.93
C TYR A 527 -23.19 1.84 -12.02
N VAL A 528 -23.58 0.67 -12.50
CA VAL A 528 -24.69 0.49 -13.44
C VAL A 528 -25.92 0.01 -12.67
N LEU A 529 -26.92 0.87 -12.61
CA LEU A 529 -28.17 0.62 -11.92
C LEU A 529 -29.23 0.17 -12.92
N ASP A 530 -29.79 -1.02 -12.75
CA ASP A 530 -30.93 -1.50 -13.53
C ASP A 530 -32.22 -0.83 -13.05
N ILE A 531 -32.94 -0.20 -13.97
CA ILE A 531 -34.17 0.52 -13.65
C ILE A 531 -35.40 -0.13 -14.27
N SER A 532 -36.50 -0.12 -13.53
CA SER A 532 -37.78 -0.62 -14.00
C SER A 532 -38.76 0.54 -14.23
N LEU A 533 -39.26 0.65 -15.46
CA LEU A 533 -40.25 1.66 -15.84
C LEU A 533 -41.61 1.03 -16.09
N SER A 534 -42.67 1.77 -15.77
CA SER A 534 -44.04 1.48 -16.15
C SER A 534 -44.53 2.56 -17.13
N GLY A 535 -45.03 2.12 -18.27
CA GLY A 535 -45.40 2.98 -19.40
C GLY A 535 -44.22 3.27 -20.33
N THR A 536 -44.50 3.95 -21.45
CA THR A 536 -43.49 4.28 -22.48
C THR A 536 -43.01 5.71 -22.32
N PRO A 537 -41.71 5.93 -22.08
CA PRO A 537 -41.12 7.26 -22.01
C PRO A 537 -41.32 8.04 -23.30
N ASN A 538 -41.50 9.34 -23.15
CA ASN A 538 -41.73 10.27 -24.28
C ASN A 538 -40.63 11.34 -24.45
N GLY A 539 -39.52 11.18 -23.72
CA GLY A 539 -38.39 12.09 -23.78
C GLY A 539 -38.52 13.37 -22.95
N SER A 540 -39.60 13.50 -22.17
CA SER A 540 -39.78 14.64 -21.25
C SER A 540 -39.69 14.25 -19.78
N GLU A 541 -39.46 12.97 -19.52
CA GLU A 541 -39.20 12.45 -18.19
C GLU A 541 -37.77 12.73 -17.75
N THR A 542 -37.63 13.15 -16.48
CA THR A 542 -36.34 13.28 -15.81
C THR A 542 -36.28 12.24 -14.69
N LEU A 543 -35.34 11.31 -14.76
CA LEU A 543 -34.99 10.38 -13.71
C LEU A 543 -34.00 11.08 -12.75
N THR A 544 -34.23 10.97 -11.47
CA THR A 544 -33.27 11.41 -10.43
C THR A 544 -32.85 10.21 -9.62
N ILE A 545 -31.54 10.06 -9.41
CA ILE A 545 -30.88 9.03 -8.62
C ILE A 545 -30.30 9.72 -7.37
N SER A 546 -30.60 9.25 -6.20
CA SER A 546 -30.09 9.84 -4.96
C SER A 546 -29.58 8.75 -4.03
N PRO A 547 -28.46 8.95 -3.34
CA PRO A 547 -28.07 8.08 -2.22
C PRO A 547 -29.18 8.03 -1.17
N THR A 548 -29.42 6.88 -0.60
CA THR A 548 -30.24 6.75 0.60
C THR A 548 -29.45 7.34 1.78
N SER A 549 -30.11 7.94 2.75
CA SER A 549 -29.41 8.60 3.86
C SER A 549 -28.57 7.61 4.67
N ASN A 550 -27.29 7.89 4.82
CA ASN A 550 -26.32 7.07 5.55
C ASN A 550 -26.29 5.61 5.05
N SER A 551 -26.11 5.43 3.75
CA SER A 551 -26.02 4.13 3.12
C SER A 551 -24.89 4.01 2.10
N ILE A 552 -24.18 5.09 1.82
CA ILE A 552 -23.01 5.13 0.94
C ILE A 552 -21.94 5.92 1.65
N TYR A 553 -20.80 5.31 1.89
CA TYR A 553 -19.68 5.88 2.62
C TYR A 553 -18.38 5.66 1.83
N ASP A 554 -17.40 6.57 2.00
CA ASP A 554 -16.02 6.30 1.60
C ASP A 554 -15.30 5.46 2.68
N VAL A 555 -14.04 5.13 2.42
CA VAL A 555 -13.18 4.38 3.34
C VAL A 555 -12.93 5.14 4.65
N ALA A 556 -12.96 6.47 4.63
CA ALA A 556 -12.81 7.31 5.82
C ALA A 556 -14.08 7.40 6.68
N GLY A 557 -15.22 6.90 6.18
CA GLY A 557 -16.52 6.96 6.84
C GLY A 557 -17.32 8.24 6.55
N ASN A 558 -16.98 9.03 5.51
CA ASN A 558 -17.80 10.16 5.08
C ASN A 558 -19.03 9.67 4.32
N ALA A 559 -20.23 10.03 4.79
CA ALA A 559 -21.46 9.62 4.13
C ALA A 559 -21.80 10.51 2.93
N ALA A 560 -22.10 9.89 1.79
CA ALA A 560 -22.60 10.60 0.61
C ALA A 560 -23.89 11.38 0.89
N SER A 561 -23.95 12.61 0.39
CA SER A 561 -25.16 13.45 0.53
C SER A 561 -26.33 12.86 -0.28
N THR A 562 -27.54 12.87 0.28
CA THR A 562 -28.76 12.53 -0.45
C THR A 562 -29.11 13.53 -1.57
N SER A 563 -28.39 14.65 -1.65
CA SER A 563 -28.56 15.68 -2.68
C SER A 563 -27.26 15.80 -3.48
N GLN A 564 -27.26 15.23 -4.66
CA GLN A 564 -26.12 15.18 -5.57
C GLN A 564 -26.29 16.13 -6.76
N SER A 565 -25.22 16.76 -7.23
CA SER A 565 -25.27 17.75 -8.32
C SER A 565 -25.49 17.12 -9.70
N HIS A 566 -25.05 15.90 -9.94
CA HIS A 566 -25.15 15.20 -11.22
C HIS A 566 -26.10 13.99 -11.18
N SER A 567 -27.14 14.09 -10.36
CA SER A 567 -28.07 13.01 -10.04
C SER A 567 -29.21 12.83 -11.04
N THR A 568 -29.27 13.57 -12.13
CA THR A 568 -30.42 13.57 -13.04
C THR A 568 -30.07 13.24 -14.47
N VAL A 569 -30.94 12.47 -15.14
CA VAL A 569 -30.85 12.13 -16.56
C VAL A 569 -32.22 12.21 -17.21
N THR A 570 -32.28 12.68 -18.48
CA THR A 570 -33.51 12.67 -19.27
C THR A 570 -33.68 11.33 -19.95
N LEU A 571 -34.86 10.70 -19.82
CA LEU A 571 -35.17 9.43 -20.50
C LEU A 571 -35.27 9.63 -22.01
N ASN A 572 -34.87 8.61 -22.76
CA ASN A 572 -35.03 8.59 -24.21
C ASN A 572 -36.50 8.43 -24.61
N ASP A 573 -36.93 9.05 -25.69
CA ASP A 573 -38.26 8.84 -26.27
C ASP A 573 -38.35 7.47 -26.94
N LEU A 574 -39.14 6.58 -26.37
CA LEU A 574 -39.36 5.22 -26.88
C LEU A 574 -40.72 5.05 -27.57
N ARG A 575 -41.44 6.14 -27.85
CA ARG A 575 -42.71 6.06 -28.58
C ARG A 575 -42.45 5.66 -30.04
N PRO A 576 -43.36 4.85 -30.66
CA PRO A 576 -43.28 4.59 -32.07
C PRO A 576 -43.35 5.90 -32.86
N THR A 577 -42.47 6.09 -33.85
CA THR A 577 -42.47 7.20 -34.76
C THR A 577 -43.58 7.10 -35.80
#